data_9d9210a2f1de3c276d0facd92a1c93ee
#
_entry.id   9d9210a2f1de3c276d0facd92a1c93ee
#
_cell.length_a   1.000
_cell.length_b   1.000
_cell.length_c   1.000
_cell.angle_alpha   90.00
_cell.angle_beta   90.00
_cell.angle_gamma   90.00
#
_symmetry.space_group_name_H-M   'P 1'
#
loop_
_entity.id
_entity.type
_entity.pdbx_description
1 polymer ?
#
loop_
_entity_poly.entity_id
_entity_poly.type
_entity_poly.pdbx_seq_one_letter_code
_entity_poly.pdbx_strand_id
1 'polypeptide(L)'
;LADRMAHDPQLATSLHEVISAVTSIRSTSSILVGSEDLDRDWQERFHRNIYNDSQRLADSSRALVGYLEAPADSGALALSPVEEVDAYFDRRGHHIADLEGPAESDADVEELIVATALTNPAAEMLLRGRLSTYRSDARAMPQDAFEAAAIETRHDPALLAARFGVGPAAILRRLSSLPERPAHPAFGFASCDGAGAVTRLKAIEGFSLPRAAAACPVWPLFQALSRPGQPIRAIVALPGEGGRRYLCHAIAGPLGPLRFDGLAPVEAVMLVQAAPLGEAAMLDVGGGCRLCPRPACPARREPSLLA
;
A
#
# COMPACT_ATOMS: atom_id res chain seq x y z
N LEU A 1 1.49 -6.62 -7.83
CA LEU A 1 2.22 -6.83 -9.11
C LEU A 1 2.85 -5.52 -9.60
N ALA A 2 2.10 -4.40 -9.64
CA ALA A 2 2.61 -3.10 -10.10
C ALA A 2 3.78 -2.57 -9.23
N ASP A 3 3.71 -2.78 -7.91
CA ASP A 3 4.77 -2.40 -6.98
C ASP A 3 6.05 -3.24 -7.17
N ARG A 4 5.91 -4.53 -7.44
CA ARG A 4 7.06 -5.40 -7.75
C ARG A 4 7.72 -5.03 -9.07
N MET A 5 6.94 -4.70 -10.10
CA MET A 5 7.47 -4.32 -11.42
C MET A 5 8.34 -3.06 -11.42
N ALA A 6 8.12 -2.12 -10.50
CA ALA A 6 8.85 -0.86 -10.48
C ALA A 6 10.26 -0.96 -9.87
N HIS A 7 10.53 -1.98 -9.05
CA HIS A 7 11.77 -2.11 -8.27
C HIS A 7 12.48 -3.44 -8.47
N ASP A 8 11.99 -4.30 -9.37
CA ASP A 8 12.54 -5.63 -9.62
C ASP A 8 13.24 -5.70 -10.99
N PRO A 9 14.58 -5.62 -11.02
CA PRO A 9 15.34 -5.69 -12.26
C PRO A 9 15.11 -6.99 -13.03
N GLN A 10 14.87 -8.10 -12.32
CA GLN A 10 14.69 -9.42 -12.93
C GLN A 10 13.32 -9.51 -13.61
N LEU A 11 12.28 -8.98 -12.98
CA LEU A 11 10.95 -8.87 -13.58
C LEU A 11 10.96 -7.94 -14.80
N ALA A 12 11.64 -6.80 -14.68
CA ALA A 12 11.80 -5.85 -15.80
C ALA A 12 12.52 -6.50 -16.98
N THR A 13 13.59 -7.26 -16.73
CA THR A 13 14.35 -7.99 -17.77
C THR A 13 13.47 -9.04 -18.45
N SER A 14 12.76 -9.88 -17.67
CA SER A 14 11.90 -10.93 -18.23
C SER A 14 10.76 -10.36 -19.08
N LEU A 15 10.16 -9.25 -18.66
CA LEU A 15 9.12 -8.56 -19.43
C LEU A 15 9.69 -7.95 -20.72
N HIS A 16 10.91 -7.40 -20.65
CA HIS A 16 11.58 -6.86 -21.85
C HIS A 16 11.87 -7.96 -22.87
N GLU A 17 12.29 -9.15 -22.43
CA GLU A 17 12.48 -10.31 -23.29
C GLU A 17 11.18 -10.79 -23.95
N VAL A 18 10.08 -10.85 -23.18
CA VAL A 18 8.76 -11.19 -23.73
C VAL A 18 8.33 -10.18 -24.79
N ILE A 19 8.44 -8.87 -24.52
CA ILE A 19 8.08 -7.81 -25.48
C ILE A 19 8.97 -7.88 -26.72
N SER A 20 10.25 -8.13 -26.56
CA SER A 20 11.20 -8.25 -27.67
C SER A 20 10.86 -9.44 -28.57
N ALA A 21 10.58 -10.61 -27.98
CA ALA A 21 10.19 -11.81 -28.75
C ALA A 21 8.88 -11.59 -29.52
N VAL A 22 7.85 -11.02 -28.86
CA VAL A 22 6.57 -10.69 -29.52
C VAL A 22 6.76 -9.70 -30.67
N THR A 23 7.58 -8.67 -30.46
CA THR A 23 7.88 -7.66 -31.50
C THR A 23 8.58 -8.27 -32.70
N SER A 24 9.56 -9.15 -32.47
CA SER A 24 10.29 -9.87 -33.53
C SER A 24 9.35 -10.78 -34.31
N ILE A 25 8.52 -11.59 -33.63
CA ILE A 25 7.52 -12.46 -34.27
C ILE A 25 6.58 -11.62 -35.12
N ARG A 26 6.05 -10.52 -34.59
CA ARG A 26 5.12 -9.64 -35.32
C ARG A 26 5.77 -9.05 -36.57
N SER A 27 6.99 -8.53 -36.46
CA SER A 27 7.72 -7.93 -37.58
C SER A 27 7.99 -8.96 -38.68
N THR A 28 8.48 -10.13 -38.29
CA THR A 28 8.78 -11.22 -39.24
C THR A 28 7.51 -11.74 -39.92
N SER A 29 6.42 -11.91 -39.15
CA SER A 29 5.12 -12.30 -39.69
C SER A 29 4.55 -11.26 -40.67
N SER A 30 4.72 -9.96 -40.36
CA SER A 30 4.25 -8.87 -41.22
C SER A 30 4.95 -8.87 -42.57
N ILE A 31 6.26 -9.18 -42.61
CA ILE A 31 7.03 -9.33 -43.85
C ILE A 31 6.52 -10.51 -44.68
N LEU A 32 6.27 -11.66 -44.02
CA LEU A 32 5.74 -12.85 -44.71
C LEU A 32 4.34 -12.62 -45.31
N VAL A 33 3.47 -11.86 -44.61
CA VAL A 33 2.11 -11.55 -45.10
C VAL A 33 2.12 -10.48 -46.18
N GLY A 34 3.04 -9.51 -46.10
CA GLY A 34 3.09 -8.36 -47.02
C GLY A 34 3.87 -8.56 -48.31
N SER A 35 4.54 -9.71 -48.49
CA SER A 35 5.42 -9.95 -49.65
C SER A 35 4.93 -11.16 -50.45
N GLU A 36 4.33 -10.94 -51.62
CA GLU A 36 3.81 -11.99 -52.51
C GLU A 36 4.93 -12.78 -53.23
N ASP A 37 6.15 -12.22 -53.39
CA ASP A 37 7.27 -12.79 -54.16
C ASP A 37 8.52 -13.02 -53.29
N LEU A 38 8.39 -13.57 -52.09
CA LEU A 38 9.56 -13.97 -51.30
C LEU A 38 10.15 -15.27 -51.78
N ASP A 39 11.47 -15.25 -52.04
CA ASP A 39 12.25 -16.44 -52.33
C ASP A 39 12.10 -17.49 -51.20
N ARG A 40 12.08 -18.78 -51.61
CA ARG A 40 11.85 -19.92 -50.71
C ARG A 40 12.86 -19.96 -49.56
N ASP A 41 14.11 -19.63 -49.81
CA ASP A 41 15.16 -19.58 -48.79
C ASP A 41 14.90 -18.52 -47.73
N TRP A 42 14.34 -17.34 -48.12
CA TRP A 42 13.95 -16.30 -47.19
C TRP A 42 12.71 -16.69 -46.40
N GLN A 43 11.73 -17.35 -47.02
CA GLN A 43 10.55 -17.85 -46.30
C GLN A 43 10.94 -18.85 -45.22
N GLU A 44 11.86 -19.81 -45.54
CA GLU A 44 12.35 -20.78 -44.56
C GLU A 44 13.11 -20.12 -43.40
N ARG A 45 13.90 -19.07 -43.69
CA ARG A 45 14.59 -18.28 -42.64
C ARG A 45 13.62 -17.56 -41.75
N PHE A 46 12.60 -16.90 -42.31
CA PHE A 46 11.59 -16.19 -41.51
C PHE A 46 10.75 -17.15 -40.66
N HIS A 47 10.32 -18.29 -41.17
CA HIS A 47 9.65 -19.32 -40.40
C HIS A 47 10.51 -19.82 -39.23
N ARG A 48 11.80 -20.03 -39.46
CA ARG A 48 12.77 -20.45 -38.43
C ARG A 48 12.93 -19.37 -37.34
N ASN A 49 13.00 -18.11 -37.76
CA ASN A 49 13.05 -16.99 -36.79
C ASN A 49 11.80 -16.92 -35.93
N ILE A 50 10.61 -17.02 -36.55
CA ILE A 50 9.33 -17.04 -35.80
C ILE A 50 9.31 -18.23 -34.82
N TYR A 51 9.75 -19.41 -35.26
CA TYR A 51 9.81 -20.58 -34.38
C TYR A 51 10.75 -20.35 -33.19
N ASN A 52 11.97 -19.86 -33.44
CA ASN A 52 12.95 -19.59 -32.40
C ASN A 52 12.44 -18.51 -31.40
N ASP A 53 11.86 -17.42 -31.93
CA ASP A 53 11.32 -16.35 -31.07
C ASP A 53 10.07 -16.81 -30.29
N SER A 54 9.27 -17.73 -30.85
CA SER A 54 8.15 -18.37 -30.12
C SER A 54 8.63 -19.25 -28.98
N GLN A 55 9.75 -19.98 -29.17
CA GLN A 55 10.37 -20.76 -28.09
C GLN A 55 10.90 -19.84 -26.99
N ARG A 56 11.62 -18.77 -27.34
CA ARG A 56 12.10 -17.78 -26.39
C ARG A 56 10.96 -17.14 -25.62
N LEU A 57 9.85 -16.79 -26.28
CA LEU A 57 8.65 -16.26 -25.64
C LEU A 57 8.07 -17.26 -24.64
N ALA A 58 7.97 -18.53 -25.01
CA ALA A 58 7.46 -19.58 -24.12
C ALA A 58 8.36 -19.78 -22.89
N ASP A 59 9.68 -19.76 -23.08
CA ASP A 59 10.65 -19.92 -22.00
C ASP A 59 10.66 -18.71 -21.05
N SER A 60 10.67 -17.49 -21.59
CA SER A 60 10.59 -16.26 -20.78
C SER A 60 9.25 -16.15 -20.01
N SER A 61 8.16 -16.60 -20.65
CA SER A 61 6.85 -16.63 -19.99
C SER A 61 6.79 -17.66 -18.85
N ARG A 62 7.36 -18.85 -19.02
CA ARG A 62 7.47 -19.86 -17.95
C ARG A 62 8.37 -19.40 -16.81
N ALA A 63 9.50 -18.77 -17.12
CA ALA A 63 10.39 -18.20 -16.12
C ALA A 63 9.67 -17.10 -15.30
N LEU A 64 8.88 -16.25 -15.97
CA LEU A 64 8.08 -15.23 -15.33
C LEU A 64 6.99 -15.81 -14.41
N VAL A 65 6.28 -16.84 -14.86
CA VAL A 65 5.28 -17.54 -14.04
C VAL A 65 5.95 -18.19 -12.83
N GLY A 66 7.04 -18.92 -13.02
CA GLY A 66 7.79 -19.53 -11.92
C GLY A 66 8.29 -18.51 -10.89
N TYR A 67 8.73 -17.34 -11.37
CA TYR A 67 9.12 -16.22 -10.53
C TYR A 67 7.94 -15.64 -9.72
N LEU A 68 6.77 -15.52 -10.33
CA LEU A 68 5.57 -15.00 -9.69
C LEU A 68 4.92 -15.99 -8.71
N GLU A 69 5.09 -17.30 -8.96
CA GLU A 69 4.56 -18.39 -8.14
C GLU A 69 5.52 -18.80 -7.02
N ALA A 70 6.79 -18.36 -7.06
CA ALA A 70 7.75 -18.64 -6.00
C ALA A 70 7.22 -18.10 -4.67
N PRO A 71 7.21 -18.94 -3.60
CA PRO A 71 6.80 -18.47 -2.27
C PRO A 71 7.67 -17.27 -1.84
N ALA A 72 7.06 -16.31 -1.19
CA ALA A 72 7.77 -15.12 -0.67
C ALA A 72 8.94 -15.46 0.30
N ASP A 73 8.98 -16.69 0.78
CA ASP A 73 10.01 -17.24 1.69
C ASP A 73 11.27 -17.77 0.99
N SER A 74 11.30 -17.87 -0.33
CA SER A 74 12.51 -18.28 -1.04
C SER A 74 13.46 -17.09 -1.20
N GLY A 75 14.16 -16.74 -0.17
CA GLY A 75 15.45 -16.01 0.06
C GLY A 75 16.10 -15.15 -1.04
N ALA A 76 15.41 -14.75 -2.08
CA ALA A 76 16.01 -14.12 -3.26
C ALA A 76 15.69 -12.62 -3.45
N LEU A 77 14.81 -12.03 -2.65
CA LEU A 77 14.52 -10.60 -2.73
C LEU A 77 14.72 -9.97 -1.36
N ALA A 78 15.79 -9.19 -1.22
CA ALA A 78 15.94 -8.33 -0.06
C ALA A 78 14.72 -7.39 0.00
N LEU A 79 13.96 -7.49 1.11
CA LEU A 79 12.86 -6.56 1.36
C LEU A 79 13.41 -5.14 1.41
N SER A 80 12.66 -4.19 0.88
CA SER A 80 12.98 -2.79 1.11
C SER A 80 12.89 -2.48 2.61
N PRO A 81 13.60 -1.47 3.13
CA PRO A 81 13.53 -1.10 4.54
C PRO A 81 12.10 -0.90 5.06
N VAL A 82 11.22 -0.38 4.21
CA VAL A 82 9.80 -0.16 4.53
C VAL A 82 9.05 -1.49 4.62
N GLU A 83 9.31 -2.42 3.70
CA GLU A 83 8.69 -3.76 3.71
C GLU A 83 9.14 -4.61 4.90
N GLU A 84 10.42 -4.51 5.31
CA GLU A 84 10.91 -5.16 6.55
C GLU A 84 10.14 -4.68 7.78
N VAL A 85 9.94 -3.37 7.88
CA VAL A 85 9.20 -2.77 9.01
C VAL A 85 7.72 -3.11 8.95
N ASP A 86 7.10 -3.14 7.76
CA ASP A 86 5.72 -3.56 7.64
C ASP A 86 5.54 -5.02 8.03
N ALA A 87 6.41 -5.92 7.56
CA ALA A 87 6.38 -7.32 7.95
C ALA A 87 6.53 -7.52 9.48
N TYR A 88 7.27 -6.63 10.15
CA TYR A 88 7.36 -6.64 11.62
C TYR A 88 5.98 -6.35 12.24
N PHE A 89 5.28 -5.31 11.78
CA PHE A 89 3.96 -4.96 12.30
C PHE A 89 2.88 -5.97 11.91
N ASP A 90 2.92 -6.49 10.68
CA ASP A 90 1.95 -7.49 10.18
C ASP A 90 2.02 -8.78 11.04
N ARG A 91 3.23 -9.29 11.34
CA ARG A 91 3.41 -10.46 12.21
C ARG A 91 2.85 -10.27 13.62
N ARG A 92 2.70 -9.04 14.08
CA ARG A 92 2.16 -8.69 15.40
C ARG A 92 0.72 -8.17 15.35
N GLY A 93 0.04 -8.28 14.19
CA GLY A 93 -1.31 -7.74 14.03
C GLY A 93 -1.39 -6.23 14.28
N HIS A 94 -0.27 -5.50 14.11
CA HIS A 94 -0.12 -4.08 14.40
C HIS A 94 -0.33 -3.69 15.88
N HIS A 95 -0.39 -4.67 16.78
CA HIS A 95 -0.48 -4.49 18.22
C HIS A 95 0.81 -4.93 18.89
N ILE A 96 1.47 -4.03 19.63
CA ILE A 96 2.76 -4.29 20.27
C ILE A 96 2.54 -4.34 21.78
N ALA A 97 2.21 -5.54 22.28
CA ALA A 97 1.88 -5.75 23.68
C ALA A 97 3.01 -5.30 24.64
N ASP A 98 4.25 -5.47 24.23
CA ASP A 98 5.44 -5.08 25.00
C ASP A 98 5.50 -3.55 25.26
N LEU A 99 4.82 -2.76 24.45
CA LEU A 99 4.75 -1.30 24.58
C LEU A 99 3.44 -0.78 25.23
N GLU A 100 2.55 -1.65 25.65
CA GLU A 100 1.27 -1.25 26.27
C GLU A 100 1.36 -1.04 27.78
N GLY A 101 2.36 -1.59 28.42
CA GLY A 101 2.55 -1.50 29.87
C GLY A 101 3.01 -0.11 30.36
N PRO A 102 2.92 0.14 31.68
CA PRO A 102 3.53 1.30 32.31
C PRO A 102 5.05 1.19 32.18
N ALA A 103 5.64 1.86 31.20
CA ALA A 103 7.07 1.79 30.98
C ALA A 103 7.80 2.99 31.58
N GLU A 104 8.85 2.69 32.28
CA GLU A 104 9.70 3.69 32.93
C GLU A 104 10.80 4.23 32.01
N SER A 105 11.09 3.56 30.85
CA SER A 105 12.18 4.00 29.97
C SER A 105 11.93 3.74 28.47
N ASP A 106 12.71 4.41 27.62
CA ASP A 106 12.74 4.11 26.17
C ASP A 106 13.57 2.84 25.84
N ALA A 107 14.11 2.15 26.87
CA ALA A 107 14.86 0.92 26.72
C ALA A 107 14.08 -0.19 26.02
N ASP A 108 12.77 -0.25 26.27
CA ASP A 108 11.89 -1.28 25.67
C ASP A 108 11.84 -1.20 24.13
N VAL A 109 11.96 0.00 23.54
CA VAL A 109 12.00 0.19 22.08
C VAL A 109 13.33 -0.35 21.52
N GLU A 110 14.44 -0.06 22.15
CA GLU A 110 15.75 -0.55 21.70
C GLU A 110 15.88 -2.08 21.86
N GLU A 111 15.36 -2.66 22.92
CA GLU A 111 15.31 -4.12 23.12
C GLU A 111 14.51 -4.80 21.99
N LEU A 112 13.36 -4.25 21.62
CA LEU A 112 12.54 -4.77 20.52
C LEU A 112 13.27 -4.68 19.17
N ILE A 113 14.02 -3.60 18.92
CA ILE A 113 14.80 -3.44 17.69
C ILE A 113 15.92 -4.50 17.62
N VAL A 114 16.68 -4.63 18.69
CA VAL A 114 17.77 -5.64 18.79
C VAL A 114 17.22 -7.04 18.61
N ALA A 115 16.10 -7.37 19.26
CA ALA A 115 15.45 -8.68 19.15
C ALA A 115 14.90 -8.99 17.75
N THR A 116 14.68 -7.96 16.92
CA THR A 116 14.10 -8.15 15.58
C THR A 116 15.12 -8.57 14.53
N ALA A 117 16.40 -8.34 14.76
CA ALA A 117 17.51 -8.71 13.86
C ALA A 117 17.25 -8.25 12.41
N LEU A 118 16.95 -6.95 12.21
CA LEU A 118 16.74 -6.39 10.89
C LEU A 118 18.02 -6.45 10.05
N THR A 119 17.87 -6.61 8.75
CA THR A 119 19.01 -6.77 7.84
C THR A 119 19.56 -5.42 7.35
N ASN A 120 18.77 -4.35 7.47
CA ASN A 120 19.06 -3.04 6.90
C ASN A 120 19.05 -1.94 8.00
N PRO A 121 20.14 -1.16 8.16
CA PRO A 121 20.17 -0.03 9.12
C PRO A 121 19.09 1.03 8.89
N ALA A 122 18.65 1.22 7.63
CA ALA A 122 17.53 2.13 7.34
C ALA A 122 16.20 1.57 7.87
N ALA A 123 16.01 0.25 7.85
CA ALA A 123 14.85 -0.40 8.46
C ALA A 123 14.84 -0.23 9.98
N GLU A 124 16.00 -0.33 10.65
CA GLU A 124 16.10 -0.05 12.09
C GLU A 124 15.68 1.37 12.44
N MET A 125 16.16 2.35 11.68
CA MET A 125 15.80 3.76 11.88
C MET A 125 14.28 3.98 11.71
N LEU A 126 13.68 3.38 10.67
CA LEU A 126 12.24 3.46 10.43
C LEU A 126 11.43 2.75 11.52
N LEU A 127 11.87 1.57 11.95
CA LEU A 127 11.23 0.82 13.02
C LEU A 127 11.26 1.60 14.34
N ARG A 128 12.43 2.15 14.71
CA ARG A 128 12.59 3.00 15.90
C ARG A 128 11.60 4.17 15.90
N GLY A 129 11.48 4.88 14.79
CA GLY A 129 10.53 5.99 14.64
C GLY A 129 9.07 5.55 14.82
N ARG A 130 8.70 4.38 14.24
CA ARG A 130 7.33 3.85 14.37
C ARG A 130 7.04 3.34 15.78
N LEU A 131 7.96 2.61 16.43
CA LEU A 131 7.80 2.12 17.80
C LEU A 131 7.76 3.27 18.81
N SER A 132 8.59 4.30 18.65
CA SER A 132 8.55 5.50 19.49
C SER A 132 7.21 6.23 19.36
N THR A 133 6.67 6.34 18.14
CA THR A 133 5.32 6.91 17.92
C THR A 133 4.24 6.05 18.59
N TYR A 134 4.30 4.73 18.41
CA TYR A 134 3.39 3.77 19.05
C TYR A 134 3.41 3.93 20.57
N ARG A 135 4.60 3.96 21.15
CA ARG A 135 4.81 4.14 22.59
C ARG A 135 4.23 5.45 23.11
N SER A 136 4.45 6.54 22.37
CA SER A 136 3.87 7.85 22.71
C SER A 136 2.35 7.81 22.70
N ASP A 137 1.75 7.19 21.67
CA ASP A 137 0.29 7.02 21.57
C ASP A 137 -0.24 6.11 22.71
N ALA A 138 0.44 5.00 23.04
CA ALA A 138 0.05 4.10 24.13
C ALA A 138 0.13 4.77 25.52
N ARG A 139 1.14 5.59 25.77
CA ARG A 139 1.26 6.37 27.02
C ARG A 139 0.13 7.41 27.18
N ALA A 140 -0.21 8.10 26.08
CA ALA A 140 -1.30 9.08 26.08
C ALA A 140 -2.69 8.43 26.17
N MET A 141 -2.80 7.20 25.70
CA MET A 141 -4.05 6.44 25.58
C MET A 141 -3.84 4.98 26.03
N PRO A 142 -3.72 4.73 27.38
CA PRO A 142 -3.48 3.39 27.90
C PRO A 142 -4.55 2.40 27.42
N GLN A 143 -4.12 1.17 27.11
CA GLN A 143 -4.91 0.17 26.38
C GLN A 143 -6.31 -0.05 26.99
N ASP A 144 -6.39 -0.42 28.26
CA ASP A 144 -7.66 -0.76 28.90
C ASP A 144 -8.66 0.42 28.89
N ALA A 145 -8.15 1.63 29.18
CA ALA A 145 -8.95 2.84 29.15
C ALA A 145 -9.39 3.20 27.73
N PHE A 146 -8.49 3.00 26.74
CA PHE A 146 -8.79 3.30 25.35
C PHE A 146 -9.77 2.29 24.75
N GLU A 147 -9.61 0.98 24.99
CA GLU A 147 -10.56 -0.05 24.54
C GLU A 147 -11.97 0.19 25.11
N ALA A 148 -12.08 0.44 26.41
CA ALA A 148 -13.37 0.75 27.04
C ALA A 148 -14.04 1.99 26.42
N ALA A 149 -13.25 3.05 26.22
CA ALA A 149 -13.73 4.27 25.58
C ALA A 149 -14.13 4.06 24.11
N ALA A 150 -13.35 3.27 23.36
CA ALA A 150 -13.63 2.97 21.96
C ALA A 150 -14.95 2.22 21.80
N ILE A 151 -15.24 1.25 22.66
CA ILE A 151 -16.52 0.52 22.66
C ILE A 151 -17.67 1.47 23.02
N GLU A 152 -17.53 2.27 24.09
CA GLU A 152 -18.54 3.22 24.55
C GLU A 152 -18.90 4.26 23.48
N THR A 153 -17.90 4.79 22.78
CA THR A 153 -18.08 5.79 21.72
C THR A 153 -18.38 5.19 20.35
N ARG A 154 -18.53 3.87 20.25
CA ARG A 154 -18.66 3.14 18.96
C ARG A 154 -17.52 3.46 18.00
N HIS A 155 -16.31 3.58 18.53
CA HIS A 155 -15.08 3.89 17.79
C HIS A 155 -15.11 5.24 17.06
N ASP A 156 -15.90 6.21 17.52
CA ASP A 156 -15.94 7.55 16.93
C ASP A 156 -14.64 8.30 17.26
N PRO A 157 -13.82 8.66 16.24
CA PRO A 157 -12.53 9.29 16.46
C PRO A 157 -12.62 10.69 17.09
N ALA A 158 -13.71 11.43 16.83
CA ALA A 158 -13.86 12.78 17.37
C ALA A 158 -14.17 12.75 18.88
N LEU A 159 -15.03 11.83 19.31
CA LEU A 159 -15.35 11.63 20.72
C LEU A 159 -14.12 11.13 21.50
N LEU A 160 -13.35 10.21 20.90
CA LEU A 160 -12.11 9.72 21.49
C LEU A 160 -11.06 10.82 21.61
N ALA A 161 -10.88 11.64 20.57
CA ALA A 161 -9.96 12.77 20.61
C ALA A 161 -10.28 13.76 21.73
N ALA A 162 -11.57 14.07 21.91
CA ALA A 162 -12.04 14.94 22.99
C ALA A 162 -11.81 14.31 24.38
N ARG A 163 -12.03 13.00 24.51
CA ARG A 163 -11.89 12.28 25.80
C ARG A 163 -10.44 12.20 26.29
N PHE A 164 -9.51 11.92 25.37
CA PHE A 164 -8.08 11.75 25.70
C PHE A 164 -7.27 13.03 25.55
N GLY A 165 -7.83 14.09 25.00
CA GLY A 165 -7.13 15.36 24.79
C GLY A 165 -5.98 15.27 23.78
N VAL A 166 -6.05 14.35 22.80
CA VAL A 166 -5.02 14.12 21.80
C VAL A 166 -5.50 14.49 20.40
N GLY A 167 -4.55 14.73 19.49
CA GLY A 167 -4.89 15.07 18.12
C GLY A 167 -5.54 13.90 17.36
N PRO A 168 -6.40 14.19 16.35
CA PRO A 168 -7.10 13.15 15.59
C PRO A 168 -6.16 12.11 14.94
N ALA A 169 -4.99 12.52 14.46
CA ALA A 169 -4.02 11.59 13.85
C ALA A 169 -3.56 10.50 14.84
N ALA A 170 -3.32 10.85 16.10
CA ALA A 170 -2.97 9.90 17.15
C ALA A 170 -4.12 8.91 17.42
N ILE A 171 -5.36 9.39 17.44
CA ILE A 171 -6.54 8.51 17.58
C ILE A 171 -6.66 7.52 16.43
N LEU A 172 -6.47 7.97 15.18
CA LEU A 172 -6.56 7.06 14.02
C LEU A 172 -5.47 5.98 14.08
N ARG A 173 -4.24 6.34 14.48
CA ARG A 173 -3.18 5.35 14.71
C ARG A 173 -3.53 4.40 15.83
N ARG A 174 -4.03 4.94 16.96
CA ARG A 174 -4.37 4.13 18.14
C ARG A 174 -5.51 3.15 17.88
N LEU A 175 -6.56 3.56 17.16
CA LEU A 175 -7.64 2.67 16.71
C LEU A 175 -7.10 1.55 15.81
N SER A 176 -6.18 1.87 14.90
CA SER A 176 -5.59 0.86 14.01
C SER A 176 -4.71 -0.16 14.73
N SER A 177 -4.23 0.16 15.93
CA SER A 177 -3.39 -0.71 16.76
C SER A 177 -4.17 -1.51 17.82
N LEU A 178 -5.50 -1.39 17.86
CA LEU A 178 -6.31 -2.23 18.75
C LEU A 178 -6.13 -3.71 18.38
N PRO A 179 -6.07 -4.60 19.38
CA PRO A 179 -5.97 -6.04 19.13
C PRO A 179 -7.23 -6.54 18.41
N GLU A 180 -7.05 -7.55 17.57
CA GLU A 180 -8.17 -8.17 16.85
C GLU A 180 -9.08 -8.91 17.83
N ARG A 181 -10.24 -8.35 18.08
CA ARG A 181 -11.29 -8.90 18.97
C ARG A 181 -12.67 -8.65 18.36
N PRO A 182 -13.66 -9.48 18.64
CA PRO A 182 -15.03 -9.29 18.14
C PRO A 182 -15.68 -7.94 18.52
N ALA A 183 -15.20 -7.31 19.60
CA ALA A 183 -15.68 -5.99 20.05
C ALA A 183 -15.20 -4.83 19.17
N HIS A 184 -14.20 -5.05 18.32
CA HIS A 184 -13.62 -4.03 17.46
C HIS A 184 -13.83 -4.35 15.99
N PRO A 185 -14.13 -3.36 15.13
CA PRO A 185 -14.08 -3.52 13.69
C PRO A 185 -12.65 -3.89 13.23
N ALA A 186 -12.54 -4.59 12.11
CA ALA A 186 -11.27 -4.71 11.43
C ALA A 186 -10.87 -3.33 10.89
N PHE A 187 -9.79 -2.76 11.42
CA PHE A 187 -9.27 -1.47 11.02
C PHE A 187 -8.11 -1.61 10.04
N GLY A 188 -8.27 -1.05 8.84
CA GLY A 188 -7.17 -0.73 7.94
C GLY A 188 -6.62 0.66 8.25
N PHE A 189 -5.36 0.87 7.90
CA PHE A 189 -4.69 2.15 8.12
C PHE A 189 -3.72 2.44 6.97
N ALA A 190 -3.62 3.71 6.61
CA ALA A 190 -2.58 4.18 5.70
C ALA A 190 -2.08 5.54 6.13
N SER A 191 -0.77 5.80 5.94
CA SER A 191 -0.23 7.15 5.98
C SER A 191 0.58 7.46 4.72
N CYS A 192 0.66 8.74 4.38
CA CYS A 192 1.52 9.20 3.30
C CYS A 192 2.21 10.52 3.70
N ASP A 193 3.37 10.77 3.08
CA ASP A 193 4.05 12.06 3.20
C ASP A 193 3.39 13.15 2.35
N GLY A 194 3.94 14.36 2.40
CA GLY A 194 3.46 15.51 1.64
C GLY A 194 3.56 15.38 0.12
N ALA A 195 4.34 14.42 -0.40
CA ALA A 195 4.42 14.06 -1.81
C ALA A 195 3.39 12.99 -2.22
N GLY A 196 2.68 12.41 -1.25
CA GLY A 196 1.70 11.34 -1.46
C GLY A 196 2.31 9.94 -1.51
N ALA A 197 3.58 9.77 -1.14
CA ALA A 197 4.18 8.45 -1.01
C ALA A 197 3.64 7.73 0.23
N VAL A 198 3.11 6.51 0.06
CA VAL A 198 2.55 5.72 1.16
C VAL A 198 3.67 5.22 2.06
N THR A 199 3.71 5.70 3.29
CA THR A 199 4.74 5.42 4.29
C THR A 199 4.38 4.30 5.25
N ARG A 200 3.10 4.11 5.55
CA ARG A 200 2.57 3.01 6.39
C ARG A 200 1.32 2.44 5.76
N LEU A 201 1.15 1.14 5.87
CA LEU A 201 -0.04 0.46 5.39
C LEU A 201 -0.37 -0.73 6.30
N LYS A 202 -1.60 -0.74 6.83
CA LYS A 202 -2.26 -1.91 7.40
C LYS A 202 -3.42 -2.26 6.48
N ALA A 203 -3.30 -3.36 5.76
CA ALA A 203 -4.35 -3.84 4.88
C ALA A 203 -5.48 -4.50 5.69
N ILE A 204 -6.69 -4.44 5.16
CA ILE A 204 -7.83 -5.27 5.57
C ILE A 204 -8.46 -5.86 4.31
N GLU A 205 -9.38 -6.79 4.48
CA GLU A 205 -10.03 -7.46 3.34
C GLU A 205 -10.58 -6.45 2.33
N GLY A 206 -10.08 -6.51 1.10
CA GLY A 206 -10.46 -5.63 -0.01
C GLY A 206 -9.89 -4.20 0.04
N PHE A 207 -9.22 -3.79 1.09
CA PHE A 207 -8.50 -2.52 1.15
C PHE A 207 -6.99 -2.73 1.12
N SER A 208 -6.36 -2.20 0.10
CA SER A 208 -4.91 -2.05 0.00
C SER A 208 -4.59 -0.87 -0.92
N LEU A 209 -3.48 -0.22 -0.70
CA LEU A 209 -2.97 0.87 -1.54
C LEU A 209 -1.62 0.47 -2.15
N PRO A 210 -1.37 0.78 -3.43
CA PRO A 210 -0.06 0.56 -4.02
C PRO A 210 0.97 1.50 -3.37
N ARG A 211 2.19 1.02 -3.16
CA ARG A 211 3.30 1.81 -2.60
C ARG A 211 4.20 2.39 -3.70
N ALA A 212 4.62 1.56 -4.63
CA ALA A 212 5.52 1.97 -5.72
C ALA A 212 4.79 2.53 -6.94
N ALA A 213 3.49 2.29 -7.07
CA ALA A 213 2.67 2.86 -8.14
C ALA A 213 1.78 3.99 -7.59
N ALA A 214 1.42 4.90 -8.48
CA ALA A 214 0.54 5.99 -8.11
C ALA A 214 -0.86 5.49 -7.73
N ALA A 215 -1.21 5.61 -6.45
CA ALA A 215 -2.54 5.30 -5.95
C ALA A 215 -3.62 6.25 -6.52
N CYS A 216 -4.88 5.88 -6.40
CA CYS A 216 -5.98 6.73 -6.83
C CYS A 216 -6.04 8.01 -5.98
N PRO A 217 -5.96 9.23 -6.58
CA PRO A 217 -5.91 10.48 -5.82
C PRO A 217 -7.25 10.83 -5.15
N VAL A 218 -8.32 10.10 -5.45
CA VAL A 218 -9.64 10.33 -4.86
C VAL A 218 -9.77 9.78 -3.44
N TRP A 219 -8.83 8.95 -2.98
CA TRP A 219 -8.84 8.49 -1.58
C TRP A 219 -8.76 9.67 -0.61
N PRO A 220 -9.55 9.64 0.50
CA PRO A 220 -9.51 10.69 1.53
C PRO A 220 -8.11 10.95 2.10
N LEU A 221 -7.22 9.96 2.09
CA LEU A 221 -5.82 10.10 2.46
C LEU A 221 -5.13 11.24 1.69
N PHE A 222 -5.23 11.21 0.37
CA PHE A 222 -4.57 12.22 -0.49
C PHE A 222 -5.33 13.55 -0.53
N GLN A 223 -6.66 13.52 -0.38
CA GLN A 223 -7.46 14.73 -0.27
C GLN A 223 -7.14 15.52 1.02
N ALA A 224 -6.77 14.84 2.10
CA ALA A 224 -6.39 15.48 3.34
C ALA A 224 -5.15 16.37 3.18
N LEU A 225 -4.19 16.03 2.29
CA LEU A 225 -3.00 16.83 2.01
C LEU A 225 -3.32 18.24 1.49
N SER A 226 -4.42 18.41 0.76
CA SER A 226 -4.85 19.72 0.23
C SER A 226 -5.56 20.60 1.27
N ARG A 227 -5.88 20.06 2.44
CA ARG A 227 -6.57 20.76 3.53
C ARG A 227 -6.07 20.33 4.92
N PRO A 228 -4.80 20.58 5.23
CA PRO A 228 -4.23 20.21 6.52
C PRO A 228 -5.04 20.76 7.69
N GLY A 229 -5.17 19.96 8.75
CA GLY A 229 -5.93 20.35 9.94
C GLY A 229 -7.47 20.16 9.83
N GLN A 230 -7.99 19.82 8.64
CA GLN A 230 -9.43 19.59 8.44
C GLN A 230 -9.73 18.08 8.33
N PRO A 231 -10.42 17.48 9.32
CA PRO A 231 -10.77 16.07 9.25
C PRO A 231 -11.75 15.77 8.12
N ILE A 232 -11.58 14.59 7.52
CA ILE A 232 -12.46 14.06 6.49
C ILE A 232 -13.11 12.79 7.02
N ARG A 233 -14.45 12.71 6.95
CA ARG A 233 -15.23 11.48 7.05
C ARG A 233 -15.89 11.22 5.70
N ALA A 234 -15.66 10.07 5.11
CA ALA A 234 -16.26 9.73 3.82
C ALA A 234 -16.55 8.22 3.72
N ILE A 235 -17.67 7.89 3.08
CA ILE A 235 -17.93 6.52 2.61
C ILE A 235 -17.40 6.42 1.18
N VAL A 236 -16.50 5.48 0.96
CA VAL A 236 -15.92 5.23 -0.36
C VAL A 236 -16.41 3.89 -0.91
N ALA A 237 -16.55 3.79 -2.25
CA ALA A 237 -16.85 2.55 -2.93
C ALA A 237 -15.71 2.17 -3.87
N LEU A 238 -15.31 0.89 -3.82
CA LEU A 238 -14.39 0.29 -4.77
C LEU A 238 -15.16 -0.20 -6.01
N PRO A 239 -14.55 -0.17 -7.21
CA PRO A 239 -15.12 -0.77 -8.39
C PRO A 239 -15.11 -2.30 -8.28
N GLY A 240 -16.09 -2.98 -8.88
CA GLY A 240 -16.16 -4.43 -8.96
C GLY A 240 -17.51 -5.00 -8.50
N GLU A 241 -17.67 -6.31 -8.65
CA GLU A 241 -18.88 -7.02 -8.24
C GLU A 241 -19.08 -6.94 -6.72
N GLY A 242 -20.24 -6.46 -6.29
CA GLY A 242 -20.60 -6.29 -4.89
C GLY A 242 -20.22 -4.95 -4.26
N GLY A 243 -19.50 -4.05 -4.97
CA GLY A 243 -19.23 -2.67 -4.57
C GLY A 243 -18.85 -2.51 -3.09
N ARG A 244 -17.72 -3.08 -2.66
CA ARG A 244 -17.27 -2.96 -1.26
C ARG A 244 -17.18 -1.51 -0.86
N ARG A 245 -17.78 -1.17 0.27
CA ARG A 245 -17.82 0.18 0.82
C ARG A 245 -17.05 0.24 2.11
N TYR A 246 -16.29 1.32 2.28
CA TYR A 246 -15.51 1.58 3.48
C TYR A 246 -15.83 2.95 4.04
N LEU A 247 -15.93 3.02 5.36
CA LEU A 247 -15.90 4.26 6.10
C LEU A 247 -14.44 4.66 6.31
N CYS A 248 -14.08 5.83 5.82
CA CYS A 248 -12.76 6.41 5.96
C CYS A 248 -12.80 7.64 6.86
N HIS A 249 -11.84 7.72 7.80
CA HIS A 249 -11.52 8.95 8.53
C HIS A 249 -10.09 9.33 8.17
N ALA A 250 -9.88 10.54 7.69
CA ALA A 250 -8.56 11.01 7.29
C ALA A 250 -8.28 12.42 7.80
N ILE A 251 -7.01 12.71 8.04
CA ILE A 251 -6.52 14.04 8.38
C ILE A 251 -5.06 14.16 7.97
N ALA A 252 -4.66 15.37 7.57
CA ALA A 252 -3.25 15.71 7.39
C ALA A 252 -2.85 16.79 8.40
N GLY A 253 -1.59 16.76 8.81
CA GLY A 253 -1.03 17.73 9.73
C GLY A 253 0.49 17.70 9.72
N PRO A 254 1.15 18.60 10.44
CA PRO A 254 2.59 18.61 10.56
C PRO A 254 3.10 17.36 11.27
N LEU A 255 4.18 16.79 10.75
CA LEU A 255 4.92 15.71 11.38
C LEU A 255 5.91 16.32 12.39
N GLY A 256 5.60 16.20 13.68
CA GLY A 256 6.39 16.77 14.76
C GLY A 256 5.97 18.19 15.17
N PRO A 257 6.73 18.82 16.07
CA PRO A 257 6.39 20.14 16.61
C PRO A 257 6.55 21.23 15.55
N LEU A 258 5.58 22.15 15.52
CA LEU A 258 5.66 23.33 14.66
C LEU A 258 6.83 24.24 15.08
N ARG A 259 7.61 24.66 14.10
CA ARG A 259 8.75 25.59 14.26
C ARG A 259 8.63 26.70 13.24
N PHE A 260 8.94 27.93 13.65
CA PHE A 260 8.93 29.09 12.73
C PHE A 260 10.17 29.14 11.80
N ASP A 261 11.23 28.46 12.21
CA ASP A 261 12.57 28.51 11.58
C ASP A 261 12.95 27.15 10.92
N GLY A 262 12.02 26.26 10.71
CA GLY A 262 12.31 24.93 10.20
C GLY A 262 11.25 24.41 9.24
N LEU A 263 11.60 23.36 8.48
CA LEU A 263 10.63 22.61 7.69
C LEU A 263 9.62 21.93 8.60
N ALA A 264 8.35 22.05 8.28
CA ALA A 264 7.26 21.28 8.88
C ALA A 264 6.74 20.26 7.85
N PRO A 265 7.35 19.04 7.76
CA PRO A 265 6.85 18.01 6.88
C PRO A 265 5.39 17.69 7.23
N VAL A 266 4.59 17.45 6.21
CA VAL A 266 3.17 17.08 6.39
C VAL A 266 3.03 15.58 6.22
N GLU A 267 2.30 14.95 7.14
CA GLU A 267 1.82 13.58 7.01
C GLU A 267 0.29 13.59 6.93
N ALA A 268 -0.28 12.80 6.02
CA ALA A 268 -1.68 12.46 6.07
C ALA A 268 -1.85 11.03 6.61
N VAL A 269 -2.87 10.83 7.43
CA VAL A 269 -3.25 9.51 7.96
C VAL A 269 -4.70 9.23 7.64
N MET A 270 -5.03 7.96 7.40
CA MET A 270 -6.38 7.50 7.11
C MET A 270 -6.64 6.17 7.82
N LEU A 271 -7.72 6.12 8.59
CA LEU A 271 -8.30 4.90 9.15
C LEU A 271 -9.42 4.43 8.23
N VAL A 272 -9.50 3.13 8.00
CA VAL A 272 -10.48 2.49 7.11
C VAL A 272 -11.16 1.34 7.85
N GLN A 273 -12.47 1.24 7.73
CA GLN A 273 -13.24 0.10 8.21
C GLN A 273 -14.40 -0.19 7.26
N ALA A 274 -15.03 -1.36 7.36
CA ALA A 274 -16.24 -1.64 6.62
C ALA A 274 -17.30 -0.55 6.87
N ALA A 275 -17.96 -0.09 5.81
CA ALA A 275 -18.99 0.92 5.95
C ALA A 275 -20.22 0.36 6.69
N PRO A 276 -20.91 1.16 7.52
CA PRO A 276 -22.17 0.79 8.12
C PRO A 276 -23.21 0.44 7.04
N LEU A 277 -24.10 -0.50 7.36
CA LEU A 277 -25.18 -0.89 6.47
C LEU A 277 -26.12 0.30 6.22
N GLY A 278 -26.52 0.49 4.96
CA GLY A 278 -27.46 1.52 4.56
C GLY A 278 -26.86 2.89 4.23
N GLU A 279 -25.60 3.16 4.58
CA GLU A 279 -24.94 4.41 4.19
C GLU A 279 -24.52 4.37 2.70
N ALA A 280 -24.88 5.43 1.94
CA ALA A 280 -24.52 5.55 0.53
C ALA A 280 -23.04 5.94 0.38
N ALA A 281 -22.39 5.45 -0.68
CA ALA A 281 -21.05 5.90 -1.02
C ALA A 281 -21.07 7.38 -1.46
N MET A 282 -20.15 8.16 -0.91
CA MET A 282 -19.96 9.57 -1.27
C MET A 282 -18.91 9.73 -2.36
N LEU A 283 -17.94 8.82 -2.41
CA LEU A 283 -16.82 8.87 -3.33
C LEU A 283 -16.57 7.49 -3.92
N ASP A 284 -16.31 7.50 -5.19
CA ASP A 284 -15.84 6.31 -5.88
C ASP A 284 -14.30 6.32 -5.97
N VAL A 285 -13.64 5.34 -5.40
CA VAL A 285 -12.18 5.22 -5.40
C VAL A 285 -11.71 3.96 -6.14
N GLY A 286 -10.44 3.90 -6.50
CA GLY A 286 -9.81 2.73 -7.10
C GLY A 286 -8.46 2.43 -6.45
N GLY A 287 -7.79 1.34 -6.82
CA GLY A 287 -6.41 1.09 -6.43
C GLY A 287 -5.45 2.08 -7.10
N GLY A 288 -5.56 2.21 -8.41
CA GLY A 288 -4.80 3.14 -9.26
C GLY A 288 -5.44 3.24 -10.64
N CYS A 289 -5.08 4.26 -11.44
CA CYS A 289 -5.75 4.53 -12.72
C CYS A 289 -5.64 3.37 -13.72
N ARG A 290 -4.49 2.69 -13.79
CA ARG A 290 -4.24 1.59 -14.73
C ARG A 290 -5.15 0.38 -14.51
N LEU A 291 -5.54 0.12 -13.25
CA LEU A 291 -6.40 -1.01 -12.87
C LEU A 291 -7.83 -0.59 -12.53
N CYS A 292 -8.21 0.65 -12.80
CA CYS A 292 -9.55 1.15 -12.50
C CYS A 292 -10.45 1.03 -13.73
N PRO A 293 -11.51 0.21 -13.71
CA PRO A 293 -12.37 -0.04 -14.88
C PRO A 293 -13.33 1.12 -15.18
N ARG A 294 -13.37 2.18 -14.37
CA ARG A 294 -14.30 3.30 -14.58
C ARG A 294 -13.98 4.04 -15.87
N PRO A 295 -14.93 4.22 -16.81
CA PRO A 295 -14.68 4.91 -18.07
C PRO A 295 -14.53 6.43 -17.87
N ALA A 296 -15.34 7.03 -17.00
CA ALA A 296 -15.36 8.47 -16.74
C ALA A 296 -14.91 8.75 -15.30
N CYS A 297 -13.74 9.36 -15.14
CA CYS A 297 -13.22 9.79 -13.85
C CYS A 297 -12.48 11.13 -14.01
N PRO A 298 -12.91 12.20 -13.31
CA PRO A 298 -12.29 13.54 -13.44
C PRO A 298 -10.85 13.56 -12.94
N ALA A 299 -10.47 12.59 -12.09
CA ALA A 299 -9.12 12.47 -11.53
C ALA A 299 -8.24 11.43 -12.28
N ARG A 300 -8.67 10.96 -13.45
CA ARG A 300 -7.91 9.99 -14.24
C ARG A 300 -6.61 10.60 -14.76
N ARG A 301 -5.48 9.96 -14.47
CA ARG A 301 -4.14 10.40 -14.88
C ARG A 301 -3.58 9.61 -16.07
N GLU A 302 -4.03 8.37 -16.25
CA GLU A 302 -3.55 7.46 -17.29
C GLU A 302 -4.66 6.51 -17.75
N PRO A 303 -4.56 5.94 -18.97
CA PRO A 303 -5.54 4.98 -19.47
C PRO A 303 -5.66 3.75 -18.57
N SER A 304 -6.85 3.15 -18.53
CA SER A 304 -7.06 1.87 -17.88
C SER A 304 -6.64 0.73 -18.81
N LEU A 305 -6.09 -0.32 -18.23
CA LEU A 305 -5.85 -1.60 -18.93
C LEU A 305 -7.10 -2.49 -18.94
N LEU A 306 -8.15 -2.10 -18.17
CA LEU A 306 -9.37 -2.87 -17.97
C LEU A 306 -10.62 -2.18 -18.55
N ALA A 307 -10.47 -1.05 -19.22
CA ALA A 307 -11.56 -0.30 -19.84
C ALA A 307 -11.54 -0.43 -21.36
#